data_a8d2d98a556002cc80c2cee7500268c8
#
_entry.id   a8d2d98a556002cc80c2cee7500268c8
#
_cell.length_a   1.000
_cell.length_b   1.000
_cell.length_c   1.000
_cell.angle_alpha   90.00
_cell.angle_beta   90.00
_cell.angle_gamma   90.00
#
_symmetry.space_group_name_H-M   'P 1'
#
loop_
_entity.id
_entity.type
_entity.pdbx_description
1 polymer ?
#
loop_
_entity_poly.entity_id
_entity_poly.type
_entity_poly.pdbx_seq_one_letter_code
_entity_poly.pdbx_strand_id
1 'polypeptide(L)'
;MEEYLVKDGKRLRLGYTTGSCAAAAAKAAAWMLLTGRRKESIRLQTPKGIELNLKVLDIQMLADEARCAIQKDSGDDPDVTRGTLIFAAVRKSATPGVTIDGGEGVGRVTKPGLDQPVGEAAINSVPRKMIEENVREVCMLVGYDGGIDVTISAPEGEALAKKTFNPRLSIEGGISILGTTGIVEPMSEQALLDTIRVELRQRRENGADYILLAPGNYGADYIRDFIGLDPKTAVLTSNFIGDSLEFCKEFGFHGALLIGHIGKFVKLAGGMWNTHSKFGDCRMEIIASHSAALGLRAERTEEVLHCATCDDALRILDEEGLKDAFLVRLGQRIGTMLGYKSGELQSGAILFSKEYGFLCETEGAEELLEQIREG
;
A
#
# COMPACT_ATOMS: atom_id res chain seq x y z
N MET A 1 -19.35 -16.29 -0.31
CA MET A 1 -18.19 -16.95 0.32
C MET A 1 -18.30 -16.79 1.83
N GLU A 2 -18.24 -17.89 2.58
CA GLU A 2 -18.31 -17.89 4.05
C GLU A 2 -16.95 -18.25 4.67
N GLU A 3 -15.88 -17.80 4.07
CA GLU A 3 -14.53 -17.98 4.61
C GLU A 3 -14.14 -16.80 5.47
N TYR A 4 -13.47 -17.07 6.58
CA TYR A 4 -13.14 -16.12 7.61
C TYR A 4 -11.68 -16.25 8.03
N LEU A 5 -11.08 -15.12 8.35
CA LEU A 5 -9.78 -15.03 9.01
C LEU A 5 -9.99 -14.62 10.47
N VAL A 6 -9.24 -15.21 11.39
CA VAL A 6 -9.20 -14.75 12.79
C VAL A 6 -8.00 -13.82 12.96
N LYS A 7 -8.26 -12.55 13.28
CA LYS A 7 -7.23 -11.54 13.52
C LYS A 7 -7.60 -10.71 14.76
N ASP A 8 -6.65 -10.57 15.68
CA ASP A 8 -6.81 -9.85 16.95
C ASP A 8 -8.09 -10.27 17.72
N GLY A 9 -8.37 -11.58 17.75
CA GLY A 9 -9.54 -12.16 18.39
C GLY A 9 -10.88 -11.92 17.67
N LYS A 10 -10.89 -11.26 16.51
CA LYS A 10 -12.08 -11.01 15.70
C LYS A 10 -12.11 -11.97 14.51
N ARG A 11 -13.31 -12.47 14.20
CA ARG A 11 -13.58 -13.25 13.00
C ARG A 11 -13.97 -12.29 11.88
N LEU A 12 -13.13 -12.17 10.86
CA LEU A 12 -13.30 -11.26 9.72
C LEU A 12 -13.59 -12.05 8.45
N ARG A 13 -14.62 -11.67 7.72
CA ARG A 13 -15.04 -12.32 6.48
C ARG A 13 -14.10 -11.92 5.34
N LEU A 14 -13.60 -12.91 4.60
CA LEU A 14 -12.81 -12.71 3.40
C LEU A 14 -13.66 -12.13 2.27
N GLY A 15 -13.02 -11.40 1.38
CA GLY A 15 -13.58 -10.90 0.14
C GLY A 15 -12.84 -11.47 -1.08
N TYR A 16 -13.14 -10.94 -2.27
CA TYR A 16 -12.41 -11.26 -3.50
C TYR A 16 -12.02 -9.99 -4.25
N THR A 17 -10.90 -10.07 -4.98
CA THR A 17 -10.23 -8.91 -5.59
C THR A 17 -10.94 -8.43 -6.86
N THR A 18 -10.61 -7.21 -7.33
CA THR A 18 -11.03 -6.72 -8.66
C THR A 18 -10.56 -7.65 -9.78
N GLY A 19 -9.37 -8.27 -9.63
CA GLY A 19 -8.85 -9.28 -10.57
C GLY A 19 -9.74 -10.51 -10.65
N SER A 20 -10.23 -11.03 -9.50
CA SER A 20 -11.17 -12.16 -9.49
C SER A 20 -12.51 -11.80 -10.13
N CYS A 21 -13.01 -10.57 -9.88
CA CYS A 21 -14.24 -10.10 -10.55
C CYS A 21 -14.05 -10.04 -12.06
N ALA A 22 -12.95 -9.47 -12.55
CA ALA A 22 -12.64 -9.35 -13.97
C ALA A 22 -12.52 -10.72 -14.65
N ALA A 23 -11.77 -11.65 -14.02
CA ALA A 23 -11.60 -13.01 -14.56
C ALA A 23 -12.93 -13.79 -14.61
N ALA A 24 -13.75 -13.69 -13.57
CA ALA A 24 -15.05 -14.34 -13.52
C ALA A 24 -16.03 -13.74 -14.56
N ALA A 25 -16.06 -12.42 -14.70
CA ALA A 25 -16.87 -11.74 -15.71
C ALA A 25 -16.43 -12.15 -17.13
N ALA A 26 -15.12 -12.17 -17.40
CA ALA A 26 -14.57 -12.57 -18.70
C ALA A 26 -14.91 -14.05 -19.02
N LYS A 27 -14.74 -14.97 -18.05
CA LYS A 27 -15.12 -16.38 -18.19
C LYS A 27 -16.60 -16.54 -18.54
N ALA A 28 -17.49 -15.84 -17.82
CA ALA A 28 -18.92 -15.91 -18.05
C ALA A 28 -19.31 -15.33 -19.40
N ALA A 29 -18.74 -14.18 -19.77
CA ALA A 29 -19.00 -13.55 -21.06
C ALA A 29 -18.48 -14.40 -22.24
N ALA A 30 -17.28 -14.98 -22.14
CA ALA A 30 -16.75 -15.91 -23.13
C ALA A 30 -17.64 -17.14 -23.32
N TRP A 31 -18.12 -17.72 -22.20
CA TRP A 31 -19.08 -18.82 -22.27
C TRP A 31 -20.35 -18.43 -23.02
N MET A 32 -20.93 -17.25 -22.70
CA MET A 32 -22.16 -16.79 -23.34
C MET A 32 -21.97 -16.50 -24.82
N LEU A 33 -20.85 -15.85 -25.19
CA LEU A 33 -20.50 -15.55 -26.58
C LEU A 33 -20.38 -16.82 -27.44
N LEU A 34 -19.69 -17.83 -26.91
CA LEU A 34 -19.33 -19.02 -27.69
C LEU A 34 -20.45 -20.07 -27.71
N THR A 35 -21.29 -20.12 -26.67
CA THR A 35 -22.39 -21.12 -26.59
C THR A 35 -23.75 -20.56 -26.96
N GLY A 36 -23.93 -19.24 -26.98
CA GLY A 36 -25.25 -18.59 -27.10
C GLY A 36 -26.18 -18.80 -25.91
N ARG A 37 -25.67 -19.33 -24.80
CA ARG A 37 -26.45 -19.66 -23.60
C ARG A 37 -26.19 -18.71 -22.45
N ARG A 38 -27.24 -18.16 -21.84
CA ARG A 38 -27.15 -17.30 -20.68
C ARG A 38 -26.52 -18.02 -19.48
N LYS A 39 -25.66 -17.32 -18.75
CA LYS A 39 -24.93 -17.84 -17.58
C LYS A 39 -25.17 -16.92 -16.38
N GLU A 40 -25.89 -17.40 -15.36
CA GLU A 40 -26.29 -16.59 -14.19
C GLU A 40 -25.35 -16.73 -12.98
N SER A 41 -24.48 -17.73 -12.99
CA SER A 41 -23.41 -17.90 -12.00
C SER A 41 -22.20 -18.53 -12.64
N ILE A 42 -21.01 -18.23 -12.11
CA ILE A 42 -19.75 -18.71 -12.63
C ILE A 42 -18.83 -19.15 -11.48
N ARG A 43 -18.14 -20.27 -11.67
CA ARG A 43 -17.10 -20.73 -10.75
C ARG A 43 -15.74 -20.26 -11.24
N LEU A 44 -14.95 -19.75 -10.31
CA LEU A 44 -13.60 -19.27 -10.52
C LEU A 44 -12.66 -19.87 -9.49
N GLN A 45 -11.63 -20.56 -9.94
CA GLN A 45 -10.53 -20.97 -9.07
C GLN A 45 -9.57 -19.79 -8.91
N THR A 46 -9.29 -19.39 -7.65
CA THR A 46 -8.34 -18.31 -7.38
C THR A 46 -6.92 -18.84 -7.23
N PRO A 47 -5.88 -17.99 -7.42
CA PRO A 47 -4.49 -18.38 -7.17
C PRO A 47 -4.24 -18.89 -5.74
N LYS A 48 -5.04 -18.43 -4.77
CA LYS A 48 -4.99 -18.92 -3.38
C LYS A 48 -5.53 -20.35 -3.19
N GLY A 49 -6.12 -20.95 -4.24
CA GLY A 49 -6.72 -22.27 -4.17
C GLY A 49 -8.17 -22.29 -3.67
N ILE A 50 -8.79 -21.14 -3.50
CA ILE A 50 -10.20 -21.01 -3.09
C ILE A 50 -11.08 -20.94 -4.33
N GLU A 51 -12.11 -21.80 -4.41
CA GLU A 51 -13.12 -21.73 -5.45
C GLU A 51 -14.21 -20.70 -5.07
N LEU A 52 -14.43 -19.72 -5.93
CA LEU A 52 -15.49 -18.74 -5.83
C LEU A 52 -16.67 -19.16 -6.70
N ASN A 53 -17.89 -19.06 -6.18
CA ASN A 53 -19.12 -19.16 -6.98
C ASN A 53 -19.81 -17.80 -6.98
N LEU A 54 -19.72 -17.09 -8.13
CA LEU A 54 -20.07 -15.69 -8.24
C LEU A 54 -21.33 -15.52 -9.10
N LYS A 55 -22.24 -14.65 -8.65
CA LYS A 55 -23.42 -14.27 -9.41
C LYS A 55 -23.02 -13.36 -10.57
N VAL A 56 -23.53 -13.67 -11.76
CA VAL A 56 -23.33 -12.87 -12.97
C VAL A 56 -24.48 -11.88 -13.09
N LEU A 57 -24.11 -10.60 -13.26
CA LEU A 57 -25.04 -9.47 -13.29
C LEU A 57 -24.97 -8.77 -14.66
N ASP A 58 -25.97 -7.96 -14.96
CA ASP A 58 -26.06 -7.07 -16.14
C ASP A 58 -25.68 -7.76 -17.45
N ILE A 59 -26.27 -8.93 -17.68
CA ILE A 59 -25.99 -9.78 -18.82
C ILE A 59 -26.58 -9.18 -20.09
N GLN A 60 -25.71 -8.91 -21.07
CA GLN A 60 -26.05 -8.50 -22.41
C GLN A 60 -25.43 -9.48 -23.41
N MET A 61 -26.23 -10.01 -24.30
CA MET A 61 -25.78 -10.93 -25.38
C MET A 61 -26.19 -10.32 -26.72
N LEU A 62 -25.19 -9.88 -27.47
CA LEU A 62 -25.32 -9.34 -28.80
C LEU A 62 -24.81 -10.37 -29.83
N ALA A 63 -24.98 -10.10 -31.14
CA ALA A 63 -24.53 -11.03 -32.18
C ALA A 63 -23.02 -11.33 -32.12
N ASP A 64 -22.20 -10.30 -31.83
CA ASP A 64 -20.74 -10.37 -31.91
C ASP A 64 -20.06 -10.11 -30.55
N GLU A 65 -20.85 -9.88 -29.50
CA GLU A 65 -20.35 -9.53 -28.16
C GLU A 65 -21.22 -10.13 -27.07
N ALA A 66 -20.60 -10.63 -26.01
CA ALA A 66 -21.28 -10.85 -24.74
C ALA A 66 -20.63 -9.98 -23.65
N ARG A 67 -21.46 -9.34 -22.83
CA ARG A 67 -21.04 -8.49 -21.72
C ARG A 67 -21.77 -8.89 -20.46
N CYS A 68 -21.06 -8.89 -19.35
CA CYS A 68 -21.66 -9.07 -18.01
C CYS A 68 -20.78 -8.46 -16.94
N ALA A 69 -21.29 -8.42 -15.71
CA ALA A 69 -20.60 -7.89 -14.56
C ALA A 69 -20.55 -8.86 -13.40
N ILE A 70 -19.53 -8.69 -12.58
CA ILE A 70 -19.43 -9.28 -11.22
C ILE A 70 -19.31 -8.13 -10.22
N GLN A 71 -20.16 -8.15 -9.19
CA GLN A 71 -20.10 -7.19 -8.11
C GLN A 71 -18.97 -7.54 -7.16
N LYS A 72 -18.09 -6.57 -6.86
CA LYS A 72 -17.00 -6.76 -5.92
C LYS A 72 -17.50 -6.84 -4.49
N ASP A 73 -17.07 -7.86 -3.78
CA ASP A 73 -17.27 -8.01 -2.34
C ASP A 73 -15.90 -8.06 -1.64
N SER A 74 -15.64 -7.05 -0.83
CA SER A 74 -14.37 -6.92 -0.09
C SER A 74 -14.39 -7.60 1.27
N GLY A 75 -15.45 -8.35 1.60
CA GLY A 75 -15.58 -8.93 2.93
C GLY A 75 -15.73 -7.84 4.00
N ASP A 76 -14.96 -7.97 5.08
CA ASP A 76 -14.92 -6.98 6.16
C ASP A 76 -13.78 -5.96 5.99
N ASP A 77 -13.11 -5.96 4.83
CA ASP A 77 -12.10 -4.95 4.50
C ASP A 77 -12.76 -3.60 4.17
N PRO A 78 -12.24 -2.46 4.68
CA PRO A 78 -12.77 -1.11 4.40
C PRO A 78 -12.37 -0.59 3.01
N ASP A 79 -12.38 -1.44 2.01
CA ASP A 79 -12.00 -1.14 0.62
C ASP A 79 -13.07 -0.24 -0.06
N VAL A 80 -12.63 0.88 -0.62
CA VAL A 80 -13.50 1.86 -1.32
C VAL A 80 -14.14 1.29 -2.59
N THR A 81 -13.61 0.20 -3.14
CA THR A 81 -14.15 -0.46 -4.33
C THR A 81 -15.24 -1.50 -4.00
N ARG A 82 -15.61 -1.65 -2.73
CA ARG A 82 -16.69 -2.55 -2.31
C ARG A 82 -18.00 -2.21 -3.00
N GLY A 83 -18.65 -3.20 -3.57
CA GLY A 83 -19.93 -3.06 -4.26
C GLY A 83 -19.84 -2.63 -5.72
N THR A 84 -18.66 -2.20 -6.19
CA THR A 84 -18.44 -1.80 -7.59
C THR A 84 -18.69 -2.97 -8.54
N LEU A 85 -19.33 -2.69 -9.67
CA LEU A 85 -19.51 -3.64 -10.76
C LEU A 85 -18.27 -3.64 -11.66
N ILE A 86 -17.65 -4.81 -11.81
CA ILE A 86 -16.55 -5.03 -12.75
C ILE A 86 -17.12 -5.79 -13.95
N PHE A 87 -17.11 -5.13 -15.08
CA PHE A 87 -17.63 -5.65 -16.36
C PHE A 87 -16.52 -6.31 -17.16
N ALA A 88 -16.89 -7.32 -17.94
CA ALA A 88 -16.11 -7.80 -19.06
C ALA A 88 -17.02 -7.84 -20.31
N ALA A 89 -16.57 -7.21 -21.39
CA ALA A 89 -17.10 -7.36 -22.73
C ALA A 89 -16.14 -8.26 -23.52
N VAL A 90 -16.68 -9.31 -24.14
CA VAL A 90 -15.91 -10.31 -24.87
C VAL A 90 -16.40 -10.40 -26.30
N ARG A 91 -15.45 -10.33 -27.24
CA ARG A 91 -15.69 -10.44 -28.70
C ARG A 91 -14.78 -11.48 -29.31
N LYS A 92 -15.22 -12.05 -30.45
CA LYS A 92 -14.32 -12.84 -31.30
C LYS A 92 -13.32 -11.94 -31.99
N SER A 93 -12.07 -12.38 -32.06
CA SER A 93 -10.97 -11.64 -32.66
C SER A 93 -10.40 -12.40 -33.87
N ALA A 94 -9.89 -11.65 -34.86
CA ALA A 94 -9.14 -12.19 -35.99
C ALA A 94 -7.70 -12.57 -35.54
N THR A 95 -7.19 -11.95 -34.47
CA THR A 95 -5.86 -12.24 -33.94
C THR A 95 -5.94 -13.44 -33.01
N PRO A 96 -5.18 -14.52 -33.24
CA PRO A 96 -5.18 -15.69 -32.36
C PRO A 96 -4.79 -15.36 -30.91
N GLY A 97 -5.39 -16.06 -29.96
CA GLY A 97 -5.12 -15.89 -28.54
C GLY A 97 -6.14 -15.02 -27.81
N VAL A 98 -5.79 -14.56 -26.63
CA VAL A 98 -6.64 -13.69 -25.79
C VAL A 98 -5.97 -12.34 -25.64
N THR A 99 -6.60 -11.29 -26.16
CA THR A 99 -6.17 -9.90 -25.98
C THR A 99 -6.97 -9.27 -24.85
N ILE A 100 -6.29 -8.55 -23.93
CA ILE A 100 -6.94 -7.96 -22.74
C ILE A 100 -6.61 -6.48 -22.69
N ASP A 101 -7.64 -5.64 -22.63
CA ASP A 101 -7.47 -4.19 -22.43
C ASP A 101 -8.48 -3.64 -21.42
N GLY A 102 -8.23 -2.42 -20.95
CA GLY A 102 -9.11 -1.67 -20.06
C GLY A 102 -9.99 -0.69 -20.85
N GLY A 103 -11.27 -0.70 -20.51
CA GLY A 103 -12.26 0.27 -20.96
C GLY A 103 -12.55 1.33 -19.90
N GLU A 104 -13.78 1.85 -19.94
CA GLU A 104 -14.25 2.90 -19.04
C GLU A 104 -13.97 2.59 -17.56
N GLY A 105 -13.38 3.56 -16.83
CA GLY A 105 -13.11 3.48 -15.39
C GLY A 105 -11.99 2.52 -14.98
N VAL A 106 -11.30 1.88 -15.92
CA VAL A 106 -10.03 1.20 -15.68
C VAL A 106 -8.89 2.16 -15.97
N GLY A 107 -8.01 2.37 -15.01
CA GLY A 107 -6.92 3.32 -15.14
C GLY A 107 -5.88 2.92 -16.17
N ARG A 108 -5.11 3.91 -16.64
CA ARG A 108 -3.94 3.70 -17.51
C ARG A 108 -2.68 4.15 -16.82
N VAL A 109 -1.61 3.41 -17.04
CA VAL A 109 -0.28 3.71 -16.51
C VAL A 109 0.31 4.88 -17.29
N THR A 110 0.73 5.94 -16.59
CA THR A 110 1.29 7.14 -17.23
C THR A 110 2.78 7.34 -16.98
N LYS A 111 3.37 6.62 -16.00
CA LYS A 111 4.81 6.66 -15.69
C LYS A 111 5.37 5.25 -15.48
N PRO A 112 6.68 5.02 -15.70
CA PRO A 112 7.33 3.73 -15.49
C PRO A 112 7.38 3.34 -13.99
N GLY A 113 7.75 2.07 -13.72
CA GLY A 113 7.93 1.54 -12.37
C GLY A 113 6.74 0.74 -11.84
N LEU A 114 5.65 0.62 -12.61
CA LEU A 114 4.52 -0.23 -12.27
C LEU A 114 4.61 -1.63 -12.91
N ASP A 115 3.65 -2.48 -12.62
CA ASP A 115 3.56 -3.84 -13.16
C ASP A 115 3.31 -3.84 -14.68
N GLN A 116 2.57 -2.85 -15.18
CA GLN A 116 2.28 -2.69 -16.60
C GLN A 116 3.10 -1.54 -17.20
N PRO A 117 3.47 -1.63 -18.50
CA PRO A 117 4.13 -0.55 -19.21
C PRO A 117 3.28 0.73 -19.30
N VAL A 118 3.96 1.86 -19.57
CA VAL A 118 3.29 3.14 -19.84
C VAL A 118 2.35 3.02 -21.05
N GLY A 119 1.15 3.55 -20.92
CA GLY A 119 0.08 3.48 -21.92
C GLY A 119 -0.85 2.28 -21.76
N GLU A 120 -0.41 1.22 -21.09
CA GLU A 120 -1.24 0.03 -20.85
C GLU A 120 -2.31 0.26 -19.77
N ALA A 121 -3.39 -0.52 -19.85
CA ALA A 121 -4.41 -0.54 -18.82
C ALA A 121 -3.82 -1.08 -17.50
N ALA A 122 -4.20 -0.47 -16.38
CA ALA A 122 -3.79 -0.87 -15.04
C ALA A 122 -4.48 -2.18 -14.61
N ILE A 123 -4.29 -3.22 -15.41
CA ILE A 123 -4.70 -4.60 -15.15
C ILE A 123 -3.41 -5.38 -14.90
N ASN A 124 -3.12 -5.69 -13.64
CA ASN A 124 -1.86 -6.29 -13.24
C ASN A 124 -1.66 -7.69 -13.84
N SER A 125 -0.43 -8.18 -13.84
CA SER A 125 -0.01 -9.44 -14.48
C SER A 125 -0.80 -10.64 -13.98
N VAL A 126 -1.05 -10.76 -12.66
CA VAL A 126 -1.83 -11.89 -12.12
C VAL A 126 -3.29 -11.84 -12.58
N PRO A 127 -4.06 -10.74 -12.48
CA PRO A 127 -5.37 -10.60 -13.11
C PRO A 127 -5.39 -10.89 -14.61
N ARG A 128 -4.41 -10.38 -15.39
CA ARG A 128 -4.30 -10.69 -16.82
C ARG A 128 -4.20 -12.19 -17.06
N LYS A 129 -3.32 -12.87 -16.32
CA LYS A 129 -3.15 -14.32 -16.38
C LYS A 129 -4.46 -15.06 -16.01
N MET A 130 -5.12 -14.64 -14.94
CA MET A 130 -6.40 -15.23 -14.53
C MET A 130 -7.48 -15.07 -15.61
N ILE A 131 -7.59 -13.90 -16.23
CA ILE A 131 -8.53 -13.65 -17.33
C ILE A 131 -8.20 -14.58 -18.51
N GLU A 132 -6.95 -14.59 -18.95
CA GLU A 132 -6.49 -15.40 -20.06
C GLU A 132 -6.75 -16.90 -19.86
N GLU A 133 -6.34 -17.46 -18.71
CA GLU A 133 -6.52 -18.86 -18.39
C GLU A 133 -8.00 -19.28 -18.36
N ASN A 134 -8.87 -18.47 -17.76
CA ASN A 134 -10.28 -18.76 -17.66
C ASN A 134 -11.03 -18.61 -18.99
N VAL A 135 -10.64 -17.66 -19.85
CA VAL A 135 -11.19 -17.54 -21.21
C VAL A 135 -10.72 -18.72 -22.09
N ARG A 136 -9.44 -19.08 -22.02
CA ARG A 136 -8.90 -20.26 -22.73
C ARG A 136 -9.56 -21.57 -22.28
N GLU A 137 -9.83 -21.73 -20.99
CA GLU A 137 -10.58 -22.88 -20.47
C GLU A 137 -11.93 -23.00 -21.17
N VAL A 138 -12.67 -21.90 -21.30
CA VAL A 138 -13.95 -21.87 -22.01
C VAL A 138 -13.78 -22.23 -23.49
N CYS A 139 -12.78 -21.62 -24.17
CA CYS A 139 -12.49 -21.94 -25.58
C CYS A 139 -12.23 -23.44 -25.78
N MET A 140 -11.41 -24.04 -24.93
CA MET A 140 -11.12 -25.49 -24.99
C MET A 140 -12.38 -26.33 -24.76
N LEU A 141 -13.22 -25.97 -23.78
CA LEU A 141 -14.44 -26.71 -23.47
C LEU A 141 -15.45 -26.73 -24.62
N VAL A 142 -15.47 -25.69 -25.46
CA VAL A 142 -16.42 -25.58 -26.59
C VAL A 142 -15.78 -25.86 -27.95
N GLY A 143 -14.47 -26.19 -28.00
CA GLY A 143 -13.74 -26.47 -29.24
C GLY A 143 -13.56 -25.22 -30.14
N TYR A 144 -13.32 -24.04 -29.53
CA TYR A 144 -13.08 -22.79 -30.26
C TYR A 144 -11.60 -22.46 -30.32
N ASP A 145 -11.05 -22.38 -31.54
CA ASP A 145 -9.61 -22.14 -31.78
C ASP A 145 -9.30 -20.70 -32.26
N GLY A 146 -10.31 -19.84 -32.36
CA GLY A 146 -10.15 -18.45 -32.78
C GLY A 146 -9.68 -17.53 -31.67
N GLY A 147 -9.39 -16.27 -32.00
CA GLY A 147 -9.01 -15.25 -31.03
C GLY A 147 -10.20 -14.68 -30.26
N ILE A 148 -9.91 -14.15 -29.08
CA ILE A 148 -10.85 -13.49 -28.18
C ILE A 148 -10.28 -12.15 -27.73
N ASP A 149 -11.04 -11.07 -27.87
CA ASP A 149 -10.75 -9.78 -27.29
C ASP A 149 -11.60 -9.59 -26.02
N VAL A 150 -10.97 -9.19 -24.93
CA VAL A 150 -11.59 -8.94 -23.63
C VAL A 150 -11.35 -7.49 -23.22
N THR A 151 -12.42 -6.75 -23.00
CA THR A 151 -12.37 -5.40 -22.43
C THR A 151 -12.95 -5.39 -21.01
N ILE A 152 -12.15 -4.99 -20.04
CA ILE A 152 -12.56 -4.87 -18.63
C ILE A 152 -12.93 -3.42 -18.34
N SER A 153 -14.09 -3.20 -17.72
CA SER A 153 -14.59 -1.86 -17.38
C SER A 153 -15.13 -1.80 -15.95
N ALA A 154 -15.04 -0.62 -15.36
CA ALA A 154 -15.60 -0.30 -14.04
C ALA A 154 -16.18 1.12 -14.12
N PRO A 155 -17.43 1.34 -14.54
CA PRO A 155 -17.96 2.68 -14.85
C PRO A 155 -17.79 3.72 -13.74
N GLU A 156 -17.87 3.31 -12.46
CA GLU A 156 -17.63 4.18 -11.31
C GLU A 156 -16.14 4.39 -10.98
N GLY A 157 -15.25 3.72 -11.73
CA GLY A 157 -13.84 3.59 -11.41
C GLY A 157 -13.08 4.90 -11.39
N GLU A 158 -13.39 5.86 -12.27
CA GLU A 158 -12.73 7.17 -12.27
C GLU A 158 -13.01 7.96 -10.97
N ALA A 159 -14.25 7.96 -10.51
CA ALA A 159 -14.62 8.61 -9.26
C ALA A 159 -14.01 7.93 -8.03
N LEU A 160 -13.97 6.59 -8.04
CA LEU A 160 -13.39 5.78 -6.97
C LEU A 160 -11.87 5.93 -6.91
N ALA A 161 -11.20 6.01 -8.05
CA ALA A 161 -9.73 6.12 -8.12
C ALA A 161 -9.18 7.30 -7.32
N LYS A 162 -9.93 8.41 -7.25
CA LYS A 162 -9.56 9.60 -6.45
C LYS A 162 -9.41 9.31 -4.96
N LYS A 163 -10.01 8.21 -4.47
CA LYS A 163 -9.95 7.76 -3.07
C LYS A 163 -8.98 6.58 -2.86
N THR A 164 -8.25 6.19 -3.89
CA THR A 164 -7.26 5.11 -3.86
C THR A 164 -5.84 5.67 -3.94
N PHE A 165 -4.85 4.78 -3.99
CA PHE A 165 -3.45 5.16 -4.21
C PHE A 165 -3.12 5.47 -5.69
N ASN A 166 -4.03 5.21 -6.64
CA ASN A 166 -3.78 5.38 -8.07
C ASN A 166 -3.22 6.77 -8.45
N PRO A 167 -3.76 7.90 -7.92
CA PRO A 167 -3.20 9.22 -8.24
C PRO A 167 -1.73 9.38 -7.81
N ARG A 168 -1.30 8.70 -6.74
CA ARG A 168 0.10 8.70 -6.28
C ARG A 168 1.00 7.81 -7.14
N LEU A 169 0.42 6.80 -7.76
CA LEU A 169 1.10 5.81 -8.59
C LEU A 169 1.05 6.17 -10.09
N SER A 170 0.66 7.41 -10.44
CA SER A 170 0.54 7.84 -11.85
C SER A 170 -0.32 6.88 -12.69
N ILE A 171 -1.45 6.47 -12.12
CA ILE A 171 -2.51 5.73 -12.80
C ILE A 171 -3.69 6.67 -12.95
N GLU A 172 -4.08 6.96 -14.18
CA GLU A 172 -5.09 7.95 -14.52
C GLU A 172 -6.32 7.31 -15.17
N GLY A 173 -7.49 7.97 -15.03
CA GLY A 173 -8.74 7.58 -15.70
C GLY A 173 -9.53 6.46 -15.03
N GLY A 174 -9.04 5.85 -13.94
CA GLY A 174 -9.81 4.80 -13.27
C GLY A 174 -9.07 4.02 -12.19
N ILE A 175 -9.73 2.97 -11.71
CA ILE A 175 -9.17 2.04 -10.73
C ILE A 175 -8.21 1.05 -11.38
N SER A 176 -7.39 0.40 -10.55
CA SER A 176 -6.59 -0.75 -10.97
C SER A 176 -7.35 -2.06 -10.80
N ILE A 177 -7.15 -2.97 -11.74
CA ILE A 177 -7.58 -4.37 -11.65
C ILE A 177 -6.41 -5.17 -11.09
N LEU A 178 -6.49 -5.50 -9.80
CA LEU A 178 -5.37 -6.05 -9.04
C LEU A 178 -5.79 -7.23 -8.14
N GLY A 179 -4.80 -7.88 -7.55
CA GLY A 179 -4.94 -8.96 -6.59
C GLY A 179 -4.09 -10.18 -6.96
N THR A 180 -3.07 -10.47 -6.16
CA THR A 180 -2.11 -11.56 -6.40
C THR A 180 -2.69 -12.93 -6.03
N THR A 181 -3.51 -12.99 -4.98
CA THR A 181 -4.11 -14.22 -4.46
C THR A 181 -5.55 -14.45 -4.96
N GLY A 182 -6.17 -13.43 -5.54
CA GLY A 182 -7.59 -13.41 -5.90
C GLY A 182 -8.55 -13.17 -4.72
N ILE A 183 -8.05 -13.22 -3.49
CA ILE A 183 -8.82 -13.07 -2.24
C ILE A 183 -8.41 -11.78 -1.53
N VAL A 184 -9.38 -11.09 -0.94
CA VAL A 184 -9.15 -9.95 -0.05
C VAL A 184 -9.13 -10.46 1.39
N GLU A 185 -8.00 -10.26 2.06
CA GLU A 185 -7.86 -10.48 3.49
C GLU A 185 -8.01 -9.14 4.22
N PRO A 186 -9.04 -8.98 5.06
CA PRO A 186 -9.26 -7.70 5.74
C PRO A 186 -8.06 -7.25 6.57
N MET A 187 -7.74 -5.95 6.47
CA MET A 187 -6.62 -5.31 7.18
C MET A 187 -5.27 -6.01 6.96
N SER A 188 -4.99 -6.46 5.74
CA SER A 188 -3.75 -7.15 5.38
C SER A 188 -2.54 -6.22 5.52
N GLU A 189 -1.58 -6.60 6.39
CA GLU A 189 -0.29 -5.91 6.50
C GLU A 189 0.53 -6.08 5.22
N GLN A 190 0.43 -7.25 4.59
CA GLN A 190 1.12 -7.51 3.33
C GLN A 190 0.64 -6.58 2.21
N ALA A 191 -0.66 -6.29 2.13
CA ALA A 191 -1.18 -5.34 1.14
C ALA A 191 -0.64 -3.91 1.33
N LEU A 192 -0.42 -3.49 2.59
CA LEU A 192 0.21 -2.21 2.89
C LEU A 192 1.70 -2.22 2.50
N LEU A 193 2.43 -3.28 2.82
CA LEU A 193 3.83 -3.45 2.42
C LEU A 193 3.98 -3.46 0.90
N ASP A 194 3.12 -4.18 0.18
CA ASP A 194 3.13 -4.22 -1.28
C ASP A 194 2.88 -2.82 -1.88
N THR A 195 1.98 -2.04 -1.28
CA THR A 195 1.71 -0.66 -1.70
C THR A 195 2.93 0.23 -1.51
N ILE A 196 3.59 0.18 -0.34
CA ILE A 196 4.83 0.94 -0.05
C ILE A 196 5.92 0.55 -1.05
N ARG A 197 6.10 -0.74 -1.28
CA ARG A 197 7.10 -1.27 -2.21
C ARG A 197 6.88 -0.78 -3.63
N VAL A 198 5.63 -0.80 -4.11
CA VAL A 198 5.27 -0.31 -5.46
C VAL A 198 5.53 1.18 -5.58
N GLU A 199 5.12 2.00 -4.58
CA GLU A 199 5.36 3.44 -4.59
C GLU A 199 6.86 3.77 -4.59
N LEU A 200 7.67 3.11 -3.77
CA LEU A 200 9.12 3.30 -3.73
C LEU A 200 9.77 2.93 -5.07
N ARG A 201 9.43 1.75 -5.63
CA ARG A 201 9.95 1.36 -6.94
C ARG A 201 9.62 2.38 -8.01
N GLN A 202 8.37 2.85 -8.05
CA GLN A 202 7.94 3.85 -9.01
C GLN A 202 8.72 5.17 -8.85
N ARG A 203 8.93 5.65 -7.62
CA ARG A 203 9.74 6.85 -7.37
C ARG A 203 11.15 6.69 -7.91
N ARG A 204 11.78 5.55 -7.66
CA ARG A 204 13.14 5.27 -8.13
C ARG A 204 13.23 5.21 -9.65
N GLU A 205 12.31 4.51 -10.29
CA GLU A 205 12.23 4.42 -11.77
C GLU A 205 11.95 5.79 -12.44
N ASN A 206 11.35 6.73 -11.71
CA ASN A 206 11.13 8.10 -12.17
C ASN A 206 12.26 9.07 -11.79
N GLY A 207 13.42 8.57 -11.36
CA GLY A 207 14.66 9.33 -11.18
C GLY A 207 14.92 9.84 -9.77
N ALA A 208 14.10 9.48 -8.76
CA ALA A 208 14.37 9.87 -7.38
C ALA A 208 15.56 9.09 -6.81
N ASP A 209 16.67 9.75 -6.52
CA ASP A 209 17.83 9.17 -5.85
C ASP A 209 17.71 9.23 -4.32
N TYR A 210 17.01 10.22 -3.81
CA TYR A 210 16.71 10.42 -2.39
C TYR A 210 15.20 10.38 -2.14
N ILE A 211 14.80 9.84 -0.99
CA ILE A 211 13.38 9.62 -0.70
C ILE A 211 12.98 10.12 0.69
N LEU A 212 11.81 10.73 0.78
CA LEU A 212 11.19 11.14 2.04
C LEU A 212 10.20 10.07 2.49
N LEU A 213 10.34 9.60 3.73
CA LEU A 213 9.50 8.59 4.36
C LEU A 213 8.75 9.18 5.56
N ALA A 214 7.44 8.95 5.65
CA ALA A 214 6.64 9.44 6.77
C ALA A 214 5.69 8.35 7.31
N PRO A 215 5.72 8.02 8.60
CA PRO A 215 4.81 7.05 9.19
C PRO A 215 3.46 7.71 9.55
N GLY A 216 2.60 7.84 8.57
CA GLY A 216 1.22 8.29 8.75
C GLY A 216 0.98 9.80 8.58
N ASN A 217 -0.27 10.20 8.81
CA ASN A 217 -0.78 11.54 8.44
C ASN A 217 -0.11 12.70 9.20
N TYR A 218 0.26 12.51 10.47
CA TYR A 218 0.95 13.56 11.24
C TYR A 218 2.29 13.98 10.63
N GLY A 219 3.00 13.03 10.02
CA GLY A 219 4.22 13.33 9.26
C GLY A 219 3.92 14.19 8.03
N ALA A 220 2.85 13.85 7.31
CA ALA A 220 2.41 14.63 6.14
C ALA A 220 2.02 16.07 6.49
N ASP A 221 1.30 16.27 7.60
CA ASP A 221 0.95 17.62 8.09
C ASP A 221 2.21 18.41 8.47
N TYR A 222 3.15 17.80 9.19
CA TYR A 222 4.40 18.44 9.57
C TYR A 222 5.25 18.81 8.34
N ILE A 223 5.33 17.95 7.35
CA ILE A 223 6.04 18.19 6.08
C ILE A 223 5.48 19.43 5.40
N ARG A 224 4.15 19.58 5.31
CA ARG A 224 3.51 20.75 4.71
C ARG A 224 3.76 22.02 5.52
N ASP A 225 3.50 21.97 6.83
CA ASP A 225 3.38 23.15 7.67
C ASP A 225 4.73 23.68 8.18
N PHE A 226 5.73 22.81 8.32
CA PHE A 226 7.04 23.16 8.90
C PHE A 226 8.21 22.95 7.95
N ILE A 227 8.15 21.94 7.08
CA ILE A 227 9.23 21.69 6.10
C ILE A 227 8.98 22.47 4.80
N GLY A 228 7.72 22.78 4.49
CA GLY A 228 7.33 23.53 3.29
C GLY A 228 7.37 22.71 2.00
N LEU A 229 7.30 21.38 2.10
CA LEU A 229 7.19 20.48 0.95
C LEU A 229 5.74 20.00 0.75
N ASP A 230 5.40 19.63 -0.49
CA ASP A 230 4.13 18.93 -0.74
C ASP A 230 4.15 17.58 0.02
N PRO A 231 3.16 17.29 0.87
CA PRO A 231 3.05 16.00 1.55
C PRO A 231 3.09 14.78 0.61
N LYS A 232 2.75 14.97 -0.66
CA LYS A 232 2.83 13.93 -1.68
C LYS A 232 4.27 13.54 -2.02
N THR A 233 5.25 14.34 -1.69
CA THR A 233 6.68 14.00 -1.85
C THR A 233 7.05 12.82 -0.97
N ALA A 234 6.45 12.68 0.21
CA ALA A 234 6.74 11.60 1.12
C ALA A 234 5.98 10.31 0.78
N VAL A 235 6.66 9.17 0.86
CA VAL A 235 6.04 7.85 0.87
C VAL A 235 5.53 7.53 2.27
N LEU A 236 4.26 7.14 2.37
CA LEU A 236 3.64 6.83 3.65
C LEU A 236 3.96 5.38 4.08
N THR A 237 4.81 5.23 5.08
CA THR A 237 5.33 3.93 5.53
C THR A 237 4.48 3.23 6.58
N SER A 238 3.42 3.87 7.09
CA SER A 238 2.64 3.37 8.24
C SER A 238 3.55 3.07 9.44
N ASN A 239 3.60 1.82 9.89
CA ASN A 239 4.48 1.37 10.97
C ASN A 239 5.69 0.57 10.44
N PHE A 240 5.81 0.37 9.14
CA PHE A 240 6.77 -0.52 8.48
C PHE A 240 8.07 0.21 8.10
N ILE A 241 8.70 0.87 9.08
CA ILE A 241 9.91 1.68 8.84
C ILE A 241 11.06 0.79 8.38
N GLY A 242 11.24 -0.36 9.05
CA GLY A 242 12.32 -1.28 8.71
C GLY A 242 12.19 -1.88 7.32
N ASP A 243 10.98 -2.30 6.94
CA ASP A 243 10.70 -2.84 5.61
C ASP A 243 10.88 -1.78 4.53
N SER A 244 10.46 -0.54 4.81
CA SER A 244 10.62 0.58 3.87
C SER A 244 12.09 0.91 3.60
N LEU A 245 12.96 0.87 4.62
CA LEU A 245 14.40 1.03 4.43
C LEU A 245 15.01 -0.12 3.62
N GLU A 246 14.54 -1.37 3.84
CA GLU A 246 15.00 -2.50 3.02
C GLU A 246 14.58 -2.34 1.55
N PHE A 247 13.36 -1.87 1.27
CA PHE A 247 12.92 -1.57 -0.10
C PHE A 247 13.75 -0.44 -0.73
N CYS A 248 14.12 0.60 0.05
CA CYS A 248 15.01 1.65 -0.46
C CYS A 248 16.37 1.09 -0.87
N LYS A 249 16.95 0.17 -0.10
CA LYS A 249 18.20 -0.52 -0.46
C LYS A 249 18.02 -1.40 -1.71
N GLU A 250 16.95 -2.20 -1.73
CA GLU A 250 16.64 -3.10 -2.85
C GLU A 250 16.53 -2.33 -4.18
N PHE A 251 15.90 -1.15 -4.16
CA PHE A 251 15.72 -0.35 -5.37
C PHE A 251 16.90 0.60 -5.67
N GLY A 252 17.93 0.63 -4.82
CA GLY A 252 19.14 1.41 -5.04
C GLY A 252 18.96 2.92 -4.86
N PHE A 253 18.17 3.34 -3.87
CA PHE A 253 18.19 4.74 -3.42
C PHE A 253 19.55 5.08 -2.81
N HIS A 254 20.00 6.31 -2.99
CA HIS A 254 21.21 6.82 -2.34
C HIS A 254 20.94 7.23 -0.90
N GLY A 255 19.77 7.80 -0.61
CA GLY A 255 19.42 8.19 0.74
C GLY A 255 17.91 8.17 1.04
N ALA A 256 17.59 8.03 2.34
CA ALA A 256 16.25 8.04 2.87
C ALA A 256 16.14 8.91 4.13
N LEU A 257 15.29 9.91 4.10
CA LEU A 257 14.98 10.77 5.24
C LEU A 257 13.65 10.37 5.85
N LEU A 258 13.63 10.10 7.14
CA LEU A 258 12.45 9.79 7.92
C LEU A 258 11.94 11.05 8.62
N ILE A 259 10.66 11.42 8.47
CA ILE A 259 10.04 12.50 9.26
C ILE A 259 8.88 11.92 10.05
N GLY A 260 8.95 12.02 11.39
CA GLY A 260 7.91 11.40 12.22
C GLY A 260 7.77 11.95 13.63
N HIS A 261 6.58 11.69 14.18
CA HIS A 261 6.25 12.05 15.55
C HIS A 261 7.06 11.21 16.55
N ILE A 262 7.55 11.84 17.63
CA ILE A 262 8.35 11.20 18.69
C ILE A 262 7.68 9.93 19.23
N GLY A 263 6.36 9.89 19.35
CA GLY A 263 5.62 8.72 19.82
C GLY A 263 5.84 7.43 19.01
N LYS A 264 6.31 7.56 17.76
CA LYS A 264 6.75 6.41 16.95
C LYS A 264 8.28 6.31 16.92
N PHE A 265 8.98 7.42 16.75
CA PHE A 265 10.41 7.41 16.45
C PHE A 265 11.31 7.16 17.65
N VAL A 266 10.86 7.47 18.87
CA VAL A 266 11.59 7.05 20.08
C VAL A 266 11.85 5.54 20.11
N LYS A 267 10.95 4.73 19.55
CA LYS A 267 11.09 3.27 19.43
C LYS A 267 12.29 2.85 18.58
N LEU A 268 12.67 3.68 17.60
CA LEU A 268 13.84 3.42 16.76
C LEU A 268 15.14 3.41 17.56
N ALA A 269 15.24 4.22 18.63
CA ALA A 269 16.39 4.22 19.53
C ALA A 269 16.59 2.87 20.24
N GLY A 270 15.49 2.10 20.41
CA GLY A 270 15.50 0.73 20.92
C GLY A 270 15.63 -0.34 19.83
N GLY A 271 15.77 0.03 18.55
CA GLY A 271 15.85 -0.92 17.44
C GLY A 271 14.51 -1.52 17.03
N MET A 272 13.39 -0.90 17.37
CA MET A 272 12.06 -1.35 16.99
C MET A 272 11.69 -0.79 15.61
N TRP A 273 11.82 -1.61 14.57
CA TRP A 273 11.64 -1.22 13.17
C TRP A 273 10.21 -1.29 12.66
N ASN A 274 9.33 -2.01 13.37
CA ASN A 274 7.89 -1.88 13.25
C ASN A 274 7.35 -1.14 14.48
N THR A 275 6.83 0.06 14.28
CA THR A 275 6.44 0.96 15.39
C THR A 275 5.03 0.70 15.94
N HIS A 276 4.32 -0.33 15.43
CA HIS A 276 2.99 -0.69 15.93
C HIS A 276 3.08 -1.25 17.35
N SER A 277 2.17 -0.82 18.24
CA SER A 277 2.16 -1.19 19.66
C SER A 277 2.01 -2.70 19.92
N LYS A 278 1.43 -3.47 18.98
CA LYS A 278 1.33 -4.93 19.10
C LYS A 278 2.69 -5.64 19.18
N PHE A 279 3.76 -5.02 18.68
CA PHE A 279 5.12 -5.56 18.72
C PHE A 279 5.89 -5.11 19.97
N GLY A 280 5.32 -4.20 20.74
CA GLY A 280 5.86 -3.67 21.98
C GLY A 280 5.67 -2.16 22.09
N ASP A 281 5.70 -1.68 23.31
CA ASP A 281 5.69 -0.26 23.63
C ASP A 281 6.76 0.04 24.66
N CYS A 282 7.98 0.26 24.24
CA CYS A 282 9.11 0.57 25.09
C CYS A 282 9.42 2.07 25.12
N ARG A 283 8.45 2.95 24.83
CA ARG A 283 8.66 4.40 24.72
C ARG A 283 9.17 4.98 26.03
N MET A 284 8.48 4.69 27.12
CA MET A 284 8.82 5.25 28.44
C MET A 284 10.11 4.66 28.98
N GLU A 285 10.36 3.38 28.77
CA GLU A 285 11.61 2.71 29.16
C GLU A 285 12.81 3.32 28.42
N ILE A 286 12.67 3.62 27.12
CA ILE A 286 13.73 4.28 26.34
C ILE A 286 13.96 5.68 26.87
N ILE A 287 12.91 6.49 27.09
CA ILE A 287 13.05 7.85 27.61
C ILE A 287 13.69 7.80 29.00
N ALA A 288 13.15 6.98 29.90
CA ALA A 288 13.64 6.84 31.28
C ALA A 288 15.11 6.42 31.34
N SER A 289 15.51 5.40 30.57
CA SER A 289 16.89 4.92 30.56
C SER A 289 17.89 5.97 30.07
N HIS A 290 17.55 6.69 29.00
CA HIS A 290 18.40 7.75 28.45
C HIS A 290 18.46 8.97 29.36
N SER A 291 17.36 9.31 30.03
CA SER A 291 17.28 10.42 30.98
C SER A 291 18.01 10.12 32.30
N ALA A 292 17.90 8.91 32.81
CA ALA A 292 18.68 8.45 33.98
C ALA A 292 20.20 8.54 33.70
N ALA A 293 20.64 8.18 32.49
CA ALA A 293 22.04 8.32 32.08
C ALA A 293 22.51 9.78 31.98
N LEU A 294 21.58 10.75 31.93
CA LEU A 294 21.85 12.20 32.01
C LEU A 294 21.75 12.76 33.42
N GLY A 295 21.45 11.91 34.44
CA GLY A 295 21.39 12.29 35.84
C GLY A 295 19.98 12.58 36.34
N LEU A 296 18.92 12.19 35.60
CA LEU A 296 17.55 12.26 36.16
C LEU A 296 17.45 11.41 37.40
N ARG A 297 16.91 12.00 38.48
CA ARG A 297 16.77 11.34 39.80
C ARG A 297 15.79 10.15 39.68
N ALA A 298 15.97 9.17 40.59
CA ALA A 298 15.19 7.91 40.60
C ALA A 298 13.67 8.17 40.66
N GLU A 299 13.23 9.11 41.51
CA GLU A 299 11.82 9.43 41.67
C GLU A 299 11.21 10.00 40.37
N ARG A 300 11.95 10.89 39.71
CA ARG A 300 11.50 11.49 38.45
C ARG A 300 11.60 10.47 37.29
N THR A 301 12.56 9.56 37.34
CA THR A 301 12.66 8.44 36.40
C THR A 301 11.44 7.52 36.49
N GLU A 302 10.98 7.25 37.71
CA GLU A 302 9.76 6.47 37.96
C GLU A 302 8.51 7.21 37.42
N GLU A 303 8.43 8.53 37.57
CA GLU A 303 7.34 9.34 37.00
C GLU A 303 7.33 9.23 35.46
N VAL A 304 8.50 9.28 34.80
CA VAL A 304 8.62 9.11 33.34
C VAL A 304 8.11 7.74 32.90
N LEU A 305 8.43 6.66 33.66
CA LEU A 305 7.95 5.31 33.34
C LEU A 305 6.42 5.19 33.40
N HIS A 306 5.75 6.04 34.16
CA HIS A 306 4.29 6.06 34.30
C HIS A 306 3.59 7.06 33.36
N CYS A 307 4.32 7.79 32.49
CA CYS A 307 3.73 8.72 31.54
C CYS A 307 2.92 7.96 30.46
N ALA A 308 1.78 8.54 30.07
CA ALA A 308 0.96 7.99 28.99
C ALA A 308 1.50 8.38 27.60
N THR A 309 2.09 9.57 27.50
CA THR A 309 2.58 10.13 26.23
C THR A 309 4.06 10.55 26.32
N CYS A 310 4.73 10.62 25.16
CA CYS A 310 6.08 11.16 25.12
C CYS A 310 6.13 12.64 25.49
N ASP A 311 5.08 13.41 25.19
CA ASP A 311 4.99 14.84 25.51
C ASP A 311 4.93 15.05 27.04
N ASP A 312 4.20 14.18 27.79
CA ASP A 312 4.23 14.19 29.27
C ASP A 312 5.63 13.89 29.82
N ALA A 313 6.32 12.93 29.24
CA ALA A 313 7.70 12.61 29.63
C ALA A 313 8.67 13.78 29.33
N LEU A 314 8.52 14.42 28.14
CA LEU A 314 9.33 15.61 27.79
C LEU A 314 9.08 16.77 28.73
N ARG A 315 7.86 16.96 29.21
CA ARG A 315 7.55 18.00 30.22
C ARG A 315 8.31 17.76 31.53
N ILE A 316 8.36 16.52 32.02
CA ILE A 316 9.18 16.16 33.20
C ILE A 316 10.65 16.51 32.97
N LEU A 317 11.17 16.18 31.80
CA LEU A 317 12.57 16.49 31.46
C LEU A 317 12.83 17.99 31.33
N ASP A 318 11.87 18.75 30.87
CA ASP A 318 11.94 20.21 30.76
C ASP A 318 11.98 20.86 32.15
N GLU A 319 11.13 20.41 33.09
CA GLU A 319 11.14 20.83 34.49
C GLU A 319 12.48 20.57 35.18
N GLU A 320 13.17 19.49 34.84
CA GLU A 320 14.48 19.13 35.39
C GLU A 320 15.66 19.73 34.56
N GLY A 321 15.38 20.49 33.49
CA GLY A 321 16.40 21.10 32.64
C GLY A 321 17.20 20.09 31.79
N LEU A 322 16.67 18.90 31.55
CA LEU A 322 17.33 17.79 30.86
C LEU A 322 16.78 17.56 29.43
N LYS A 323 15.70 18.24 29.05
CA LYS A 323 15.03 17.99 27.76
C LYS A 323 15.96 18.09 26.57
N ASP A 324 16.70 19.19 26.46
CA ASP A 324 17.57 19.42 25.28
C ASP A 324 18.71 18.41 25.23
N ALA A 325 19.34 18.11 26.35
CA ALA A 325 20.38 17.08 26.42
C ALA A 325 19.84 15.69 26.08
N PHE A 326 18.61 15.37 26.49
CA PHE A 326 17.91 14.13 26.13
C PHE A 326 17.65 14.08 24.63
N LEU A 327 17.15 15.15 24.02
CA LEU A 327 16.83 15.18 22.59
C LEU A 327 18.07 15.02 21.71
N VAL A 328 19.19 15.66 22.08
CA VAL A 328 20.48 15.45 21.41
C VAL A 328 20.91 13.97 21.51
N ARG A 329 20.85 13.39 22.71
CA ARG A 329 21.20 11.99 22.93
C ARG A 329 20.27 11.03 22.18
N LEU A 330 18.97 11.34 22.11
CA LEU A 330 17.98 10.55 21.37
C LEU A 330 18.29 10.56 19.87
N GLY A 331 18.55 11.75 19.29
CA GLY A 331 18.93 11.89 17.88
C GLY A 331 20.19 11.09 17.53
N GLN A 332 21.25 11.18 18.35
CA GLN A 332 22.48 10.41 18.18
C GLN A 332 22.21 8.89 18.23
N ARG A 333 21.38 8.44 19.19
CA ARG A 333 21.06 7.03 19.31
C ARG A 333 20.25 6.51 18.11
N ILE A 334 19.27 7.28 17.65
CA ILE A 334 18.48 6.94 16.45
C ILE A 334 19.39 6.89 15.22
N GLY A 335 20.29 7.86 15.03
CA GLY A 335 21.26 7.86 13.94
C GLY A 335 22.15 6.62 13.94
N THR A 336 22.66 6.22 15.11
CA THR A 336 23.41 4.95 15.28
C THR A 336 22.59 3.74 14.86
N MET A 337 21.33 3.67 15.29
CA MET A 337 20.45 2.55 14.97
C MET A 337 20.06 2.52 13.48
N LEU A 338 19.83 3.70 12.89
CA LEU A 338 19.62 3.82 11.45
C LEU A 338 20.83 3.32 10.66
N GLY A 339 22.05 3.71 11.02
CA GLY A 339 23.28 3.22 10.39
C GLY A 339 23.37 1.69 10.41
N TYR A 340 23.04 1.03 11.52
CA TYR A 340 23.00 -0.43 11.59
C TYR A 340 21.95 -1.06 10.67
N LYS A 341 20.77 -0.41 10.53
CA LYS A 341 19.68 -0.92 9.71
C LYS A 341 19.90 -0.67 8.23
N SER A 342 20.37 0.51 7.88
CA SER A 342 20.45 0.99 6.49
C SER A 342 21.71 0.53 5.77
N GLY A 343 22.80 0.24 6.49
CA GLY A 343 24.07 -0.14 5.88
C GLY A 343 24.64 1.00 5.01
N GLU A 344 24.79 0.77 3.72
CA GLU A 344 25.31 1.76 2.76
C GLU A 344 24.30 2.85 2.35
N LEU A 345 23.00 2.64 2.61
CA LEU A 345 21.99 3.65 2.35
C LEU A 345 22.16 4.81 3.35
N GLN A 346 22.41 6.03 2.87
CA GLN A 346 22.38 7.22 3.71
C GLN A 346 21.00 7.34 4.38
N SER A 347 20.95 7.46 5.70
CA SER A 347 19.69 7.52 6.40
C SER A 347 19.71 8.52 7.53
N GLY A 348 18.63 9.29 7.64
CA GLY A 348 18.46 10.29 8.68
C GLY A 348 17.02 10.34 9.15
N ALA A 349 16.79 11.02 10.27
CA ALA A 349 15.48 11.22 10.82
C ALA A 349 15.32 12.62 11.41
N ILE A 350 14.12 13.21 11.21
CA ILE A 350 13.64 14.43 11.86
C ILE A 350 12.49 14.05 12.77
N LEU A 351 12.58 14.42 14.04
CA LEU A 351 11.58 14.15 15.05
C LEU A 351 10.81 15.42 15.42
N PHE A 352 9.51 15.26 15.57
CA PHE A 352 8.64 16.35 16.04
C PHE A 352 7.61 15.84 17.04
N SER A 353 6.99 16.77 17.79
CA SER A 353 5.75 16.52 18.52
C SER A 353 4.70 17.56 18.12
N LYS A 354 3.46 17.34 18.51
CA LYS A 354 2.39 18.33 18.30
C LYS A 354 2.52 19.50 19.26
N GLU A 355 3.00 19.26 20.47
CA GLU A 355 3.10 20.25 21.53
C GLU A 355 4.34 21.15 21.38
N TYR A 356 5.48 20.52 21.04
CA TYR A 356 6.78 21.22 21.00
C TYR A 356 7.26 21.56 19.58
N GLY A 357 6.55 21.13 18.54
CA GLY A 357 7.01 21.29 17.15
C GLY A 357 8.25 20.43 16.85
N PHE A 358 9.28 21.02 16.22
CA PHE A 358 10.56 20.37 16.01
C PHE A 358 11.21 19.99 17.35
N LEU A 359 11.76 18.79 17.42
CA LEU A 359 12.43 18.27 18.61
C LEU A 359 13.92 18.08 18.39
N CYS A 360 14.28 17.22 17.47
CA CYS A 360 15.67 16.93 17.14
C CYS A 360 15.75 16.23 15.78
N GLU A 361 16.97 16.13 15.28
CA GLU A 361 17.29 15.39 14.08
C GLU A 361 18.57 14.56 14.28
N THR A 362 18.78 13.62 13.39
CA THR A 362 20.02 12.85 13.33
C THR A 362 21.06 13.62 12.49
N GLU A 363 22.34 13.31 12.69
CA GLU A 363 23.40 13.81 11.85
C GLU A 363 23.15 13.49 10.36
N GLY A 364 23.36 14.46 9.46
CA GLY A 364 23.12 14.35 8.01
C GLY A 364 21.65 14.45 7.57
N ALA A 365 20.70 14.66 8.50
CA ALA A 365 19.28 14.76 8.13
C ALA A 365 18.97 16.02 7.30
N GLU A 366 19.60 17.15 7.62
CA GLU A 366 19.45 18.41 6.88
C GLU A 366 19.99 18.28 5.45
N GLU A 367 21.15 17.66 5.28
CA GLU A 367 21.75 17.39 3.95
C GLU A 367 20.84 16.50 3.09
N LEU A 368 20.27 15.46 3.69
CA LEU A 368 19.28 14.61 3.00
C LEU A 368 18.01 15.39 2.60
N LEU A 369 17.57 16.31 3.45
CA LEU A 369 16.42 17.16 3.14
C LEU A 369 16.70 18.10 1.96
N GLU A 370 17.91 18.66 1.88
CA GLU A 370 18.34 19.48 0.74
C GLU A 370 18.37 18.68 -0.55
N GLN A 371 18.95 17.47 -0.54
CA GLN A 371 18.96 16.58 -1.70
C GLN A 371 17.55 16.23 -2.18
N ILE A 372 16.60 16.06 -1.26
CA ILE A 372 15.20 15.79 -1.59
C ILE A 372 14.50 17.02 -2.20
N ARG A 373 14.91 18.25 -1.82
CA ARG A 373 14.38 19.49 -2.37
C ARG A 373 14.87 19.78 -3.78
N GLU A 374 16.06 19.35 -4.11
CA GLU A 374 16.70 19.57 -5.40
C GLU A 374 16.28 18.56 -6.48
N GLY A 375 15.83 17.36 -6.10
CA GLY A 375 15.39 16.29 -6.99
C GLY A 375 13.89 16.21 -7.15
#